data_5abc89def7df704e5eb1ba207a0a53dd
#
_entry.id   5abc89def7df704e5eb1ba207a0a53dd
#
_cell.length_a   1.000
_cell.length_b   1.000
_cell.length_c   1.000
_cell.angle_alpha   90.00
_cell.angle_beta   90.00
_cell.angle_gamma   90.00
#
_symmetry.space_group_name_H-M   'P 1'
#
loop_
_entity.id
_entity.type
_entity.pdbx_description
1 polymer ?
#
loop_
_entity_poly.entity_id
_entity_poly.type
_entity_poly.pdbx_seq_one_letter_code
_entity_poly.pdbx_strand_id
1 'polypeptide(L)'
;MQKNMIIAGILTGMLLGLIIPSSMLSVHAQNKVIINGAGATFPFPLIDTWRVDYKTIKPDVDINYQSIGSGGGIKQFTAKTVDFGATDAPLTAQEAQSAPGAVHIPETIGSVVAAYNVPSIPEKGLKLTGDVLADIFLGKITKWNDPKIQSLNPDKTLPGDGIVVVHRSDGSGTTFVWTDYLSNISTAWKEQVGIGKSVAWPTGIGAPGNEGVANAIKGTANTIGYIELSYALTTKTPFAFIQNKEGNFIEPSIESTRAAVAAVAAQSGALPKGDEPWTNVTMVNAPGNDSYSIASFSYLLLYKELSTDPNLDEPKAKALVDFISWAITDGQKTGEALNYVPLPDNVVKLDQDTLKSLTYKGKPLL
;
A
#
# COMPACT_ATOMS: atom_id res chain seq x y z
N MET A 1 97.76 11.80 4.96
CA MET A 1 98.42 12.97 4.35
C MET A 1 97.36 13.74 3.55
N GLN A 2 97.34 15.08 3.75
CA GLN A 2 96.67 16.15 3.01
C GLN A 2 95.14 16.19 3.07
N LYS A 3 94.52 17.07 3.80
CA LYS A 3 94.43 18.54 3.77
C LYS A 3 93.76 19.05 2.50
N ASN A 4 92.60 19.64 2.59
CA ASN A 4 92.23 21.07 2.48
C ASN A 4 90.76 21.11 2.07
N MET A 5 89.96 21.83 2.64
CA MET A 5 89.73 23.22 3.05
C MET A 5 88.50 23.82 2.26
N ILE A 6 87.49 24.03 3.02
CA ILE A 6 86.50 25.13 3.07
C ILE A 6 86.37 26.05 1.86
N ILE A 7 85.11 26.24 1.40
CA ILE A 7 84.56 27.57 1.11
C ILE A 7 83.06 27.56 1.42
N ALA A 8 82.67 28.48 2.32
CA ALA A 8 81.31 28.80 2.65
C ALA A 8 80.69 29.71 1.61
N GLY A 9 79.50 29.35 1.12
CA GLY A 9 78.72 30.25 0.28
C GLY A 9 77.38 30.44 0.95
N ILE A 10 77.19 31.61 1.57
CA ILE A 10 75.90 32.08 2.12
C ILE A 10 75.02 32.49 0.94
N LEU A 11 73.93 31.76 0.68
CA LEU A 11 72.85 32.20 -0.19
C LEU A 11 71.62 32.46 0.66
N THR A 12 71.36 33.75 0.88
CA THR A 12 70.19 34.30 1.52
C THR A 12 69.03 34.13 0.51
N GLY A 13 68.23 33.10 0.65
CA GLY A 13 67.00 32.88 -0.11
C GLY A 13 65.82 33.49 0.64
N MET A 14 65.26 34.58 0.11
CA MET A 14 64.00 35.21 0.53
C MET A 14 62.83 34.26 0.32
N LEU A 15 62.27 33.69 1.39
CA LEU A 15 60.96 32.99 1.35
C LEU A 15 59.86 34.01 1.25
N LEU A 16 59.34 34.25 0.04
CA LEU A 16 58.05 34.86 -0.15
C LEU A 16 56.98 33.84 0.31
N GLY A 17 56.43 34.06 1.48
CA GLY A 17 55.26 33.33 1.99
C GLY A 17 54.01 33.67 1.15
N LEU A 18 53.59 32.78 0.25
CA LEU A 18 52.25 32.80 -0.33
C LEU A 18 51.25 32.48 0.79
N ILE A 19 50.62 33.53 1.32
CA ILE A 19 49.40 33.38 2.14
C ILE A 19 48.29 33.02 1.16
N ILE A 20 48.01 31.74 1.00
CA ILE A 20 46.78 31.24 0.37
C ILE A 20 45.66 31.49 1.37
N PRO A 21 44.66 32.31 1.07
CA PRO A 21 43.53 32.43 1.95
C PRO A 21 42.80 31.07 1.95
N SER A 22 42.86 30.37 3.08
CA SER A 22 42.03 29.21 3.33
C SER A 22 40.58 29.69 3.37
N SER A 23 39.93 29.79 2.19
CA SER A 23 38.50 29.81 2.10
C SER A 23 38.05 28.47 2.68
N MET A 24 37.66 28.51 3.96
CA MET A 24 36.90 27.42 4.56
C MET A 24 35.64 27.25 3.73
N LEU A 25 35.66 26.30 2.81
CA LEU A 25 34.45 25.70 2.28
C LEU A 25 33.77 25.05 3.51
N SER A 26 32.84 25.80 4.12
CA SER A 26 31.91 25.23 5.08
C SER A 26 31.11 24.20 4.31
N VAL A 27 31.60 22.96 4.31
CA VAL A 27 30.79 21.80 3.98
C VAL A 27 29.73 21.78 5.07
N HIS A 28 28.59 22.41 4.83
CA HIS A 28 27.38 22.14 5.57
C HIS A 28 27.11 20.67 5.36
N ALA A 29 27.44 19.87 6.36
CA ALA A 29 26.89 18.52 6.45
C ALA A 29 25.37 18.72 6.48
N GLN A 30 24.73 18.54 5.33
CA GLN A 30 23.28 18.56 5.22
C GLN A 30 22.78 17.46 6.15
N ASN A 31 22.12 17.84 7.25
CA ASN A 31 21.57 16.88 8.20
C ASN A 31 20.56 16.02 7.45
N LYS A 32 20.91 14.77 7.22
CA LYS A 32 20.08 13.79 6.51
C LYS A 32 18.86 13.48 7.38
N VAL A 33 17.68 13.73 6.83
CA VAL A 33 16.41 13.40 7.47
C VAL A 33 16.02 11.99 7.08
N ILE A 34 15.75 11.14 8.07
CA ILE A 34 15.29 9.77 7.85
C ILE A 34 13.85 9.65 8.35
N ILE A 35 12.94 9.33 7.44
CA ILE A 35 11.51 9.11 7.72
C ILE A 35 11.25 7.61 7.66
N ASN A 36 10.66 7.07 8.72
CA ASN A 36 10.36 5.65 8.83
C ASN A 36 8.86 5.42 8.81
N GLY A 37 8.38 4.60 7.88
CA GLY A 37 7.01 4.14 7.81
C GLY A 37 6.90 2.63 7.91
N ALA A 38 5.72 2.15 8.27
CA ALA A 38 5.43 0.72 8.24
C ALA A 38 3.94 0.46 8.03
N GLY A 39 3.62 -0.67 7.41
CA GLY A 39 2.22 -1.06 7.33
C GLY A 39 1.86 -1.91 6.12
N ALA A 40 0.77 -1.52 5.49
CA ALA A 40 0.12 -2.25 4.42
C ALA A 40 1.08 -2.71 3.32
N THR A 41 0.91 -3.94 2.87
CA THR A 41 1.64 -4.48 1.72
C THR A 41 0.94 -4.13 0.40
N PHE A 42 -0.33 -3.76 0.45
CA PHE A 42 -1.11 -3.35 -0.71
C PHE A 42 -0.47 -2.18 -1.48
N PRO A 43 -0.11 -1.03 -0.87
CA PRO A 43 0.51 0.10 -1.56
C PRO A 43 2.04 -0.02 -1.67
N PHE A 44 2.65 -1.09 -1.16
CA PHE A 44 4.12 -1.17 -1.06
C PHE A 44 4.85 -0.95 -2.40
N PRO A 45 4.43 -1.53 -3.54
CA PRO A 45 5.09 -1.24 -4.83
C PRO A 45 5.12 0.25 -5.18
N LEU A 46 4.05 0.97 -4.83
CA LEU A 46 3.94 2.41 -5.06
C LEU A 46 4.81 3.21 -4.09
N ILE A 47 4.73 2.91 -2.78
CA ILE A 47 5.56 3.57 -1.76
C ILE A 47 7.04 3.32 -2.02
N ASP A 48 7.42 2.11 -2.47
CA ASP A 48 8.80 1.76 -2.80
C ASP A 48 9.33 2.57 -3.99
N THR A 49 8.47 2.85 -4.97
CA THR A 49 8.81 3.74 -6.09
C THR A 49 8.87 5.20 -5.63
N TRP A 50 7.90 5.66 -4.85
CA TRP A 50 7.88 7.03 -4.32
C TRP A 50 9.13 7.38 -3.51
N ARG A 51 9.63 6.47 -2.68
CA ARG A 51 10.86 6.73 -1.90
C ARG A 51 12.09 6.94 -2.79
N VAL A 52 12.14 6.26 -3.94
CA VAL A 52 13.21 6.43 -4.92
C VAL A 52 13.06 7.74 -5.69
N ASP A 53 11.85 8.03 -6.18
CA ASP A 53 11.56 9.24 -6.95
C ASP A 53 11.74 10.50 -6.08
N TYR A 54 11.21 10.48 -4.85
CA TYR A 54 11.33 11.61 -3.93
C TYR A 54 12.78 11.89 -3.53
N LYS A 55 13.63 10.87 -3.45
CA LYS A 55 15.06 11.01 -3.22
C LYS A 55 15.77 11.84 -4.30
N THR A 56 15.28 11.82 -5.54
CA THR A 56 15.82 12.66 -6.63
C THR A 56 15.43 14.12 -6.47
N ILE A 57 14.28 14.40 -5.82
CA ILE A 57 13.74 15.74 -5.58
C ILE A 57 14.32 16.34 -4.30
N LYS A 58 14.46 15.52 -3.26
CA LYS A 58 14.96 15.88 -1.93
C LYS A 58 16.10 14.94 -1.52
N PRO A 59 17.33 15.17 -2.02
CA PRO A 59 18.49 14.27 -1.77
C PRO A 59 18.88 14.11 -0.30
N ASP A 60 18.48 15.03 0.56
CA ASP A 60 18.71 15.04 2.00
C ASP A 60 17.65 14.28 2.80
N VAL A 61 16.56 13.81 2.16
CA VAL A 61 15.49 13.04 2.80
C VAL A 61 15.54 11.58 2.33
N ASP A 62 15.60 10.65 3.30
CA ASP A 62 15.45 9.21 3.05
C ASP A 62 14.12 8.72 3.62
N ILE A 63 13.40 7.97 2.83
CA ILE A 63 12.17 7.29 3.23
C ILE A 63 12.46 5.81 3.38
N ASN A 64 12.23 5.25 4.56
CA ASN A 64 12.23 3.82 4.81
C ASN A 64 10.79 3.35 5.00
N TYR A 65 10.45 2.22 4.41
CA TYR A 65 9.13 1.62 4.60
C TYR A 65 9.23 0.11 4.86
N GLN A 66 8.53 -0.35 5.89
CA GLN A 66 8.46 -1.76 6.25
C GLN A 66 7.09 -2.33 5.83
N SER A 67 7.07 -3.16 4.79
CA SER A 67 5.89 -3.85 4.28
C SER A 67 5.56 -5.05 5.18
N ILE A 68 4.80 -4.83 6.27
CA ILE A 68 4.52 -5.81 7.33
C ILE A 68 3.03 -6.09 7.57
N GLY A 69 2.18 -5.57 6.67
CA GLY A 69 0.74 -5.64 6.76
C GLY A 69 0.12 -4.54 7.64
N SER A 70 -1.14 -4.21 7.34
CA SER A 70 -1.87 -3.11 8.01
C SER A 70 -1.92 -3.26 9.52
N GLY A 71 -2.12 -4.47 10.04
CA GLY A 71 -2.14 -4.71 11.49
C GLY A 71 -0.80 -4.42 12.16
N GLY A 72 0.31 -4.79 11.50
CA GLY A 72 1.66 -4.46 11.94
C GLY A 72 1.92 -2.96 11.92
N GLY A 73 1.51 -2.29 10.84
CA GLY A 73 1.61 -0.83 10.68
C GLY A 73 0.84 -0.06 11.74
N ILE A 74 -0.43 -0.40 11.95
CA ILE A 74 -1.26 0.23 13.00
C ILE A 74 -0.61 0.04 14.37
N LYS A 75 -0.10 -1.16 14.67
CA LYS A 75 0.57 -1.43 15.95
C LYS A 75 1.83 -0.59 16.14
N GLN A 76 2.69 -0.49 15.13
CA GLN A 76 3.91 0.32 15.21
C GLN A 76 3.59 1.83 15.27
N PHE A 77 2.60 2.28 14.49
CA PHE A 77 2.12 3.66 14.53
C PHE A 77 1.57 4.04 15.92
N THR A 78 0.70 3.20 16.48
CA THR A 78 0.14 3.41 17.84
C THR A 78 1.23 3.43 18.91
N ALA A 79 2.25 2.56 18.77
CA ALA A 79 3.41 2.50 19.67
C ALA A 79 4.43 3.64 19.41
N LYS A 80 4.21 4.47 18.37
CA LYS A 80 5.10 5.57 17.97
C LYS A 80 6.53 5.09 17.70
N THR A 81 6.69 3.94 17.06
CA THR A 81 7.99 3.38 16.64
C THR A 81 8.30 3.68 15.18
N VAL A 82 7.35 4.26 14.46
CA VAL A 82 7.47 4.76 13.09
C VAL A 82 6.84 6.14 12.98
N ASP A 83 7.29 6.94 12.04
CA ASP A 83 6.84 8.31 11.81
C ASP A 83 5.46 8.38 11.12
N PHE A 84 5.13 7.33 10.34
CA PHE A 84 3.80 7.16 9.74
C PHE A 84 3.42 5.69 9.64
N GLY A 85 2.12 5.42 9.69
CA GLY A 85 1.56 4.10 9.41
C GLY A 85 0.96 4.02 8.02
N ALA A 86 0.72 2.79 7.50
CA ALA A 86 -0.11 2.57 6.32
C ALA A 86 -1.08 1.40 6.53
N THR A 87 -2.31 1.55 6.02
CA THR A 87 -3.38 0.57 6.18
C THR A 87 -4.41 0.64 5.04
N ASP A 88 -4.89 -0.53 4.56
CA ASP A 88 -5.98 -0.58 3.59
C ASP A 88 -7.35 -0.73 4.30
N ALA A 89 -7.33 -0.87 5.63
CA ALA A 89 -8.51 -0.89 6.46
C ALA A 89 -8.51 0.35 7.37
N PRO A 90 -9.60 1.12 7.43
CA PRO A 90 -9.71 2.21 8.39
C PRO A 90 -9.51 1.73 9.82
N LEU A 91 -9.02 2.63 10.68
CA LEU A 91 -8.91 2.34 12.11
C LEU A 91 -10.29 2.00 12.68
N THR A 92 -10.39 0.89 13.39
CA THR A 92 -11.56 0.58 14.21
C THR A 92 -11.68 1.58 15.36
N ALA A 93 -12.86 1.67 15.97
CA ALA A 93 -13.06 2.55 17.13
C ALA A 93 -12.04 2.27 18.27
N GLN A 94 -11.68 1.00 18.49
CA GLN A 94 -10.70 0.60 19.49
C GLN A 94 -9.26 1.05 19.08
N GLU A 95 -8.90 0.91 17.82
CA GLU A 95 -7.59 1.35 17.32
C GLU A 95 -7.47 2.89 17.36
N ALA A 96 -8.53 3.60 16.98
CA ALA A 96 -8.57 5.07 17.09
C ALA A 96 -8.47 5.56 18.54
N GLN A 97 -9.09 4.86 19.49
CA GLN A 97 -8.90 5.13 20.93
C GLN A 97 -7.47 4.90 21.40
N SER A 98 -6.76 3.93 20.81
CA SER A 98 -5.36 3.63 21.13
C SER A 98 -4.38 4.59 20.47
N ALA A 99 -4.79 5.30 19.40
CA ALA A 99 -4.02 6.30 18.67
C ALA A 99 -4.79 7.64 18.60
N PRO A 100 -5.01 8.31 19.74
CA PRO A 100 -5.82 9.52 19.79
C PRO A 100 -5.20 10.64 18.95
N GLY A 101 -6.01 11.27 18.12
CA GLY A 101 -5.57 12.29 17.17
C GLY A 101 -4.95 11.73 15.87
N ALA A 102 -5.06 10.43 15.64
CA ALA A 102 -4.72 9.84 14.34
C ALA A 102 -5.64 10.39 13.23
N VAL A 103 -5.05 10.67 12.06
CA VAL A 103 -5.75 11.06 10.84
C VAL A 103 -5.50 10.04 9.74
N HIS A 104 -6.52 9.81 8.89
CA HIS A 104 -6.40 9.03 7.67
C HIS A 104 -6.16 9.96 6.49
N ILE A 105 -5.18 9.61 5.66
CA ILE A 105 -4.89 10.28 4.41
C ILE A 105 -4.93 9.22 3.31
N PRO A 106 -6.00 9.14 2.50
CA PRO A 106 -5.99 8.31 1.31
C PRO A 106 -4.73 8.53 0.49
N GLU A 107 -4.00 7.45 0.18
CA GLU A 107 -2.74 7.56 -0.56
C GLU A 107 -2.85 7.06 -1.99
N THR A 108 -3.71 6.09 -2.22
CA THR A 108 -3.98 5.49 -3.52
C THR A 108 -5.25 4.66 -3.49
N ILE A 109 -5.66 4.21 -4.67
CA ILE A 109 -6.77 3.26 -4.85
C ILE A 109 -6.26 2.10 -5.68
N GLY A 110 -6.64 0.88 -5.30
CA GLY A 110 -6.30 -0.32 -6.04
C GLY A 110 -7.39 -1.38 -5.96
N SER A 111 -7.13 -2.52 -6.60
CA SER A 111 -8.03 -3.66 -6.67
C SER A 111 -7.44 -4.89 -6.02
N VAL A 112 -8.28 -5.66 -5.32
CA VAL A 112 -7.93 -7.00 -4.84
C VAL A 112 -8.46 -8.02 -5.84
N VAL A 113 -7.58 -8.92 -6.31
CA VAL A 113 -7.90 -9.90 -7.34
C VAL A 113 -7.90 -11.32 -6.79
N ALA A 114 -8.80 -12.17 -7.30
CA ALA A 114 -8.76 -13.62 -7.08
C ALA A 114 -7.68 -14.22 -7.99
N ALA A 115 -6.47 -14.30 -7.50
CA ALA A 115 -5.33 -14.87 -8.23
C ALA A 115 -5.33 -16.41 -8.10
N TYR A 116 -4.93 -17.10 -9.16
CA TYR A 116 -4.93 -18.57 -9.18
C TYR A 116 -3.74 -19.16 -9.92
N ASN A 117 -3.48 -20.43 -9.67
CA ASN A 117 -2.49 -21.24 -10.42
C ASN A 117 -3.11 -22.60 -10.74
N VAL A 118 -3.76 -22.68 -11.90
CA VAL A 118 -4.34 -23.92 -12.43
C VAL A 118 -3.60 -24.27 -13.72
N PRO A 119 -2.77 -25.33 -13.75
CA PRO A 119 -1.90 -25.62 -14.91
C PRO A 119 -2.63 -25.78 -16.23
N SER A 120 -3.89 -26.27 -16.22
CA SER A 120 -4.73 -26.41 -17.43
C SER A 120 -5.39 -25.09 -17.85
N ILE A 121 -5.28 -24.03 -17.05
CA ILE A 121 -5.82 -22.69 -17.33
C ILE A 121 -4.74 -21.65 -16.98
N PRO A 122 -3.66 -21.58 -17.77
CA PRO A 122 -2.52 -20.72 -17.45
C PRO A 122 -2.78 -19.23 -17.70
N GLU A 123 -3.92 -18.90 -18.28
CA GLU A 123 -4.29 -17.55 -18.67
C GLU A 123 -5.26 -16.93 -17.66
N LYS A 124 -5.26 -15.61 -17.53
CA LYS A 124 -6.26 -14.86 -16.78
C LYS A 124 -7.66 -15.02 -17.39
N GLY A 125 -8.70 -14.68 -16.62
CA GLY A 125 -10.06 -14.60 -17.15
C GLY A 125 -10.95 -15.79 -16.82
N LEU A 126 -10.59 -16.61 -15.81
CA LEU A 126 -11.55 -17.52 -15.21
C LEU A 126 -12.69 -16.67 -14.62
N LYS A 127 -13.92 -16.98 -15.01
CA LYS A 127 -15.12 -16.27 -14.55
C LYS A 127 -15.58 -16.83 -13.22
N LEU A 128 -15.71 -15.98 -12.20
CA LEU A 128 -16.21 -16.34 -10.88
C LEU A 128 -17.25 -15.32 -10.40
N THR A 129 -18.30 -15.82 -9.76
CA THR A 129 -19.24 -14.96 -9.02
C THR A 129 -18.80 -14.81 -7.56
N GLY A 130 -19.30 -13.79 -6.88
CA GLY A 130 -19.01 -13.59 -5.47
C GLY A 130 -19.47 -14.76 -4.59
N ASP A 131 -20.62 -15.36 -4.89
CA ASP A 131 -21.13 -16.54 -4.18
C ASP A 131 -20.21 -17.77 -4.36
N VAL A 132 -19.69 -17.98 -5.57
CA VAL A 132 -18.73 -19.05 -5.84
C VAL A 132 -17.44 -18.84 -5.08
N LEU A 133 -16.93 -17.60 -5.06
CA LEU A 133 -15.76 -17.24 -4.26
C LEU A 133 -16.00 -17.49 -2.76
N ALA A 134 -17.14 -17.05 -2.23
CA ALA A 134 -17.50 -17.31 -0.83
C ALA A 134 -17.56 -18.81 -0.52
N ASP A 135 -18.18 -19.61 -1.40
CA ASP A 135 -18.27 -21.06 -1.22
C ASP A 135 -16.88 -21.75 -1.30
N ILE A 136 -15.96 -21.26 -2.14
CA ILE A 136 -14.56 -21.76 -2.19
C ILE A 136 -13.85 -21.44 -0.87
N PHE A 137 -13.90 -20.21 -0.38
CA PHE A 137 -13.22 -19.79 0.83
C PHE A 137 -13.89 -20.32 2.12
N LEU A 138 -15.16 -20.74 2.05
CA LEU A 138 -15.83 -21.51 3.10
C LEU A 138 -15.51 -23.02 3.07
N GLY A 139 -14.77 -23.48 2.04
CA GLY A 139 -14.47 -24.90 1.85
C GLY A 139 -15.65 -25.74 1.40
N LYS A 140 -16.73 -25.14 0.89
CA LYS A 140 -17.91 -25.84 0.33
C LYS A 140 -17.64 -26.31 -1.10
N ILE A 141 -16.97 -25.49 -1.91
CA ILE A 141 -16.46 -25.85 -3.25
C ILE A 141 -14.99 -26.22 -3.07
N THR A 142 -14.67 -27.47 -3.34
CA THR A 142 -13.33 -28.04 -3.09
C THR A 142 -12.61 -28.55 -4.35
N LYS A 143 -13.25 -28.47 -5.51
CA LYS A 143 -12.69 -28.92 -6.79
C LYS A 143 -12.89 -27.88 -7.87
N TRP A 144 -11.91 -27.77 -8.78
CA TRP A 144 -12.00 -26.81 -9.89
C TRP A 144 -13.13 -27.11 -10.87
N ASN A 145 -13.44 -28.41 -11.12
CA ASN A 145 -14.55 -28.83 -12.00
C ASN A 145 -15.90 -28.88 -11.31
N ASP A 146 -16.06 -28.21 -10.16
CA ASP A 146 -17.39 -28.07 -9.54
C ASP A 146 -18.37 -27.49 -10.54
N PRO A 147 -19.61 -28.04 -10.63
CA PRO A 147 -20.62 -27.58 -11.60
C PRO A 147 -20.89 -26.08 -11.56
N LYS A 148 -20.77 -25.44 -10.38
CA LYS A 148 -20.95 -23.98 -10.25
C LYS A 148 -19.83 -23.21 -10.95
N ILE A 149 -18.57 -23.67 -10.89
CA ILE A 149 -17.46 -23.03 -11.59
C ILE A 149 -17.53 -23.38 -13.08
N GLN A 150 -17.77 -24.65 -13.43
CA GLN A 150 -17.81 -25.11 -14.82
C GLN A 150 -18.91 -24.41 -15.64
N SER A 151 -20.09 -24.18 -15.05
CA SER A 151 -21.20 -23.50 -15.74
C SER A 151 -20.89 -22.04 -16.10
N LEU A 152 -20.04 -21.37 -15.32
CA LEU A 152 -19.57 -20.01 -15.60
C LEU A 152 -18.49 -19.97 -16.70
N ASN A 153 -17.86 -21.11 -16.99
CA ASN A 153 -16.72 -21.26 -17.91
C ASN A 153 -16.94 -22.43 -18.88
N PRO A 154 -18.02 -22.40 -19.71
CA PRO A 154 -18.36 -23.51 -20.60
C PRO A 154 -17.33 -23.76 -21.71
N ASP A 155 -16.53 -22.73 -22.01
CA ASP A 155 -15.44 -22.73 -22.99
C ASP A 155 -14.12 -23.34 -22.46
N LYS A 156 -14.05 -23.66 -21.18
CA LYS A 156 -12.86 -24.17 -20.52
C LYS A 156 -13.09 -25.59 -19.98
N THR A 157 -12.08 -26.42 -20.08
CA THR A 157 -12.08 -27.75 -19.45
C THR A 157 -11.40 -27.62 -18.08
N LEU A 158 -12.19 -27.56 -17.00
CA LEU A 158 -11.69 -27.44 -15.65
C LEU A 158 -11.22 -28.80 -15.11
N PRO A 159 -10.06 -28.88 -14.42
CA PRO A 159 -9.53 -30.13 -13.90
C PRO A 159 -10.33 -30.62 -12.69
N GLY A 160 -10.33 -31.93 -12.46
CA GLY A 160 -10.96 -32.55 -11.28
C GLY A 160 -10.12 -32.43 -9.99
N ASP A 161 -9.04 -31.67 -10.04
CA ASP A 161 -8.13 -31.46 -8.91
C ASP A 161 -8.78 -30.65 -7.77
N GLY A 162 -8.28 -30.86 -6.57
CA GLY A 162 -8.70 -30.13 -5.38
C GLY A 162 -8.22 -28.67 -5.40
N ILE A 163 -9.04 -27.77 -4.90
CA ILE A 163 -8.69 -26.36 -4.71
C ILE A 163 -7.91 -26.18 -3.40
N VAL A 164 -6.75 -25.55 -3.46
CA VAL A 164 -6.00 -25.10 -2.28
C VAL A 164 -6.18 -23.58 -2.14
N VAL A 165 -6.86 -23.16 -1.08
CA VAL A 165 -7.03 -21.74 -0.77
C VAL A 165 -5.75 -21.22 -0.14
N VAL A 166 -5.29 -20.03 -0.58
CA VAL A 166 -4.17 -19.31 0.02
C VAL A 166 -4.71 -17.99 0.59
N HIS A 167 -4.47 -17.75 1.86
CA HIS A 167 -4.92 -16.55 2.56
C HIS A 167 -3.79 -15.87 3.32
N ARG A 168 -4.03 -14.67 3.83
CA ARG A 168 -3.05 -13.94 4.65
C ARG A 168 -2.93 -14.57 6.05
N SER A 169 -1.71 -14.64 6.54
CA SER A 169 -1.40 -15.09 7.91
C SER A 169 -1.13 -13.94 8.88
N ASP A 170 -0.97 -12.73 8.38
CA ASP A 170 -0.74 -11.49 9.14
C ASP A 170 -2.03 -10.64 9.22
N GLY A 171 -2.01 -9.61 10.05
CA GLY A 171 -3.07 -8.60 10.09
C GLY A 171 -3.04 -7.75 8.82
N SER A 172 -4.00 -7.95 7.92
CA SER A 172 -3.97 -7.47 6.54
C SER A 172 -5.17 -6.59 6.19
N GLY A 173 -4.89 -5.41 5.62
CA GLY A 173 -5.92 -4.59 5.00
C GLY A 173 -6.50 -5.23 3.75
N THR A 174 -5.67 -5.92 2.93
CA THR A 174 -6.15 -6.69 1.78
C THR A 174 -7.13 -7.79 2.21
N THR A 175 -6.89 -8.45 3.37
CA THR A 175 -7.86 -9.38 3.98
C THR A 175 -9.15 -8.65 4.38
N PHE A 176 -9.05 -7.46 4.95
CA PHE A 176 -10.24 -6.66 5.30
C PHE A 176 -11.09 -6.39 4.06
N VAL A 177 -10.50 -5.89 2.98
CA VAL A 177 -11.20 -5.61 1.72
C VAL A 177 -11.84 -6.87 1.13
N TRP A 178 -11.10 -7.99 1.12
CA TRP A 178 -11.59 -9.27 0.63
C TRP A 178 -12.78 -9.79 1.45
N THR A 179 -12.67 -9.75 2.78
CA THR A 179 -13.72 -10.24 3.68
C THR A 179 -14.92 -9.29 3.74
N ASP A 180 -14.74 -7.99 3.52
CA ASP A 180 -15.84 -7.03 3.32
C ASP A 180 -16.63 -7.39 2.05
N TYR A 181 -15.95 -7.64 0.94
CA TYR A 181 -16.60 -8.08 -0.29
C TYR A 181 -17.37 -9.39 -0.09
N LEU A 182 -16.75 -10.42 0.47
CA LEU A 182 -17.42 -11.71 0.70
C LEU A 182 -18.61 -11.60 1.66
N SER A 183 -18.53 -10.74 2.67
CA SER A 183 -19.64 -10.47 3.61
C SER A 183 -20.78 -9.68 2.95
N ASN A 184 -20.45 -8.85 1.96
CA ASN A 184 -21.45 -8.09 1.21
C ASN A 184 -22.26 -8.99 0.27
N ILE A 185 -21.62 -10.03 -0.28
CA ILE A 185 -22.25 -10.96 -1.24
C ILE A 185 -22.91 -12.14 -0.54
N SER A 186 -22.27 -12.75 0.47
CA SER A 186 -22.68 -14.03 1.05
C SER A 186 -23.08 -13.89 2.51
N THR A 187 -24.37 -14.13 2.80
CA THR A 187 -24.89 -14.19 4.18
C THR A 187 -24.16 -15.29 4.98
N ALA A 188 -23.89 -16.45 4.36
CA ALA A 188 -23.18 -17.54 5.02
C ALA A 188 -21.76 -17.15 5.43
N TRP A 189 -21.03 -16.40 4.57
CA TRP A 189 -19.72 -15.86 4.92
C TRP A 189 -19.84 -14.84 6.08
N LYS A 190 -20.77 -13.91 5.96
CA LYS A 190 -21.00 -12.86 6.97
C LYS A 190 -21.27 -13.43 8.37
N GLU A 191 -22.06 -14.49 8.45
CA GLU A 191 -22.44 -15.12 9.72
C GLU A 191 -21.34 -16.02 10.29
N GLN A 192 -20.57 -16.73 9.45
CA GLN A 192 -19.59 -17.70 9.89
C GLN A 192 -18.19 -17.10 10.10
N VAL A 193 -17.80 -16.13 9.31
CA VAL A 193 -16.45 -15.57 9.29
C VAL A 193 -16.45 -14.07 9.57
N GLY A 194 -17.29 -13.30 8.87
CA GLY A 194 -17.40 -11.85 8.99
C GLY A 194 -16.29 -11.08 8.30
N ILE A 195 -16.05 -9.84 8.76
CA ILE A 195 -15.13 -8.86 8.19
C ILE A 195 -13.99 -8.60 9.18
N GLY A 196 -12.75 -8.57 8.70
CA GLY A 196 -11.61 -8.22 9.57
C GLY A 196 -10.26 -8.23 8.88
N LYS A 197 -9.29 -7.57 9.49
CA LYS A 197 -7.86 -7.66 9.11
C LYS A 197 -7.26 -9.05 9.40
N SER A 198 -7.89 -9.79 10.30
CA SER A 198 -7.59 -11.19 10.66
C SER A 198 -8.89 -11.87 11.00
N VAL A 199 -9.15 -13.03 10.40
CA VAL A 199 -10.36 -13.81 10.58
C VAL A 199 -10.01 -15.27 10.82
N ALA A 200 -10.95 -16.06 11.37
CA ALA A 200 -10.82 -17.50 11.47
C ALA A 200 -11.11 -18.14 10.11
N TRP A 201 -10.08 -18.43 9.33
CA TRP A 201 -10.22 -19.02 8.00
C TRP A 201 -10.76 -20.46 8.10
N PRO A 202 -11.85 -20.78 7.39
CA PRO A 202 -12.43 -22.13 7.42
C PRO A 202 -11.53 -23.17 6.73
N THR A 203 -10.72 -22.76 5.76
CA THR A 203 -9.84 -23.63 4.98
C THR A 203 -8.66 -22.86 4.44
N GLY A 204 -7.63 -23.57 3.97
CA GLY A 204 -6.51 -22.99 3.26
C GLY A 204 -5.21 -22.97 4.04
N ILE A 205 -4.20 -22.35 3.43
CA ILE A 205 -2.86 -22.15 4.00
C ILE A 205 -2.57 -20.65 4.09
N GLY A 206 -1.91 -20.25 5.18
CA GLY A 206 -1.55 -18.86 5.42
C GLY A 206 -0.19 -18.50 4.84
N ALA A 207 -0.09 -17.29 4.26
CA ALA A 207 1.16 -16.70 3.80
C ALA A 207 1.24 -15.21 4.20
N PRO A 208 2.42 -14.66 4.57
CA PRO A 208 2.55 -13.29 5.02
C PRO A 208 2.63 -12.32 3.83
N GLY A 209 1.95 -11.19 3.92
CA GLY A 209 1.98 -10.13 2.92
C GLY A 209 1.34 -10.52 1.57
N ASN A 210 1.14 -9.54 0.69
CA ASN A 210 0.76 -9.81 -0.71
C ASN A 210 1.84 -10.63 -1.42
N GLU A 211 3.11 -10.36 -1.14
CA GLU A 211 4.28 -11.05 -1.68
C GLU A 211 4.25 -12.55 -1.34
N GLY A 212 3.98 -12.88 -0.08
CA GLY A 212 3.93 -14.25 0.40
C GLY A 212 2.77 -15.02 -0.24
N VAL A 213 1.57 -14.41 -0.34
CA VAL A 213 0.42 -15.03 -1.02
C VAL A 213 0.70 -15.22 -2.52
N ALA A 214 1.24 -14.21 -3.20
CA ALA A 214 1.59 -14.32 -4.62
C ALA A 214 2.61 -15.44 -4.88
N ASN A 215 3.65 -15.55 -4.04
CA ASN A 215 4.65 -16.60 -4.13
C ASN A 215 4.08 -17.99 -3.83
N ALA A 216 3.20 -18.13 -2.84
CA ALA A 216 2.53 -19.38 -2.52
C ALA A 216 1.64 -19.87 -3.67
N ILE A 217 0.87 -18.96 -4.28
CA ILE A 217 0.04 -19.26 -5.45
C ILE A 217 0.92 -19.70 -6.62
N LYS A 218 1.96 -18.93 -6.94
CA LYS A 218 2.86 -19.23 -8.06
C LYS A 218 3.60 -20.56 -7.89
N GLY A 219 3.99 -20.87 -6.66
CA GLY A 219 4.76 -22.07 -6.33
C GLY A 219 3.94 -23.36 -6.16
N THR A 220 2.60 -23.24 -6.05
CA THR A 220 1.75 -24.40 -5.74
C THR A 220 0.61 -24.51 -6.79
N ALA A 221 0.55 -25.63 -7.49
CA ALA A 221 -0.52 -25.86 -8.46
C ALA A 221 -1.90 -26.01 -7.78
N ASN A 222 -2.96 -25.70 -8.52
CA ASN A 222 -4.35 -25.80 -8.10
C ASN A 222 -4.73 -24.89 -6.91
N THR A 223 -4.02 -23.77 -6.77
CA THR A 223 -4.29 -22.77 -5.73
C THR A 223 -5.17 -21.63 -6.24
N ILE A 224 -5.90 -21.03 -5.29
CA ILE A 224 -6.55 -19.73 -5.42
C ILE A 224 -6.31 -18.92 -4.15
N GLY A 225 -6.07 -17.63 -4.31
CA GLY A 225 -5.91 -16.69 -3.19
C GLY A 225 -6.27 -15.27 -3.61
N TYR A 226 -6.05 -14.31 -2.73
CA TYR A 226 -6.33 -12.90 -3.03
C TYR A 226 -5.07 -12.07 -2.78
N ILE A 227 -4.78 -11.19 -3.72
CA ILE A 227 -3.65 -10.25 -3.69
C ILE A 227 -4.07 -8.92 -4.34
N GLU A 228 -3.32 -7.87 -4.10
CA GLU A 228 -3.48 -6.63 -4.85
C GLU A 228 -3.02 -6.81 -6.31
N LEU A 229 -3.67 -6.11 -7.24
CA LEU A 229 -3.54 -6.30 -8.70
C LEU A 229 -2.09 -6.14 -9.20
N SER A 230 -1.32 -5.17 -8.69
CA SER A 230 0.06 -4.94 -9.15
C SER A 230 0.95 -6.15 -8.90
N TYR A 231 0.71 -6.90 -7.81
CA TYR A 231 1.43 -8.16 -7.54
C TYR A 231 1.08 -9.25 -8.56
N ALA A 232 -0.20 -9.39 -8.92
CA ALA A 232 -0.61 -10.37 -9.94
C ALA A 232 0.05 -10.07 -11.28
N LEU A 233 0.07 -8.80 -11.68
CA LEU A 233 0.66 -8.37 -12.94
C LEU A 233 2.19 -8.51 -12.95
N THR A 234 2.86 -8.08 -11.88
CA THR A 234 4.32 -8.17 -11.75
C THR A 234 4.81 -9.62 -11.74
N THR A 235 4.10 -10.50 -11.02
CA THR A 235 4.44 -11.93 -10.96
C THR A 235 3.92 -12.73 -12.12
N LYS A 236 3.11 -12.12 -13.01
CA LYS A 236 2.40 -12.76 -14.13
C LYS A 236 1.50 -13.91 -13.65
N THR A 237 0.89 -13.76 -12.48
CA THR A 237 -0.03 -14.73 -11.91
C THR A 237 -1.41 -14.50 -12.51
N PRO A 238 -2.06 -15.54 -13.09
CA PRO A 238 -3.43 -15.44 -13.58
C PRO A 238 -4.42 -15.03 -12.50
N PHE A 239 -5.45 -14.28 -12.90
CA PHE A 239 -6.53 -13.85 -12.00
C PHE A 239 -7.90 -13.94 -12.68
N ALA A 240 -8.93 -14.10 -11.86
CA ALA A 240 -10.30 -14.25 -12.29
C ALA A 240 -10.94 -12.90 -12.68
N PHE A 241 -11.92 -12.96 -13.59
CA PHE A 241 -12.87 -11.89 -13.84
C PHE A 241 -14.09 -12.11 -12.93
N ILE A 242 -14.38 -11.13 -12.11
CA ILE A 242 -15.41 -11.23 -11.08
C ILE A 242 -16.71 -10.61 -11.58
N GLN A 243 -17.82 -11.33 -11.36
CA GLN A 243 -19.14 -10.79 -11.69
C GLN A 243 -19.46 -9.61 -10.78
N ASN A 244 -19.80 -8.49 -11.40
CA ASN A 244 -20.21 -7.29 -10.69
C ASN A 244 -21.72 -7.31 -10.35
N LYS A 245 -22.18 -6.25 -9.69
CA LYS A 245 -23.57 -6.10 -9.24
C LYS A 245 -24.60 -6.14 -10.39
N GLU A 246 -24.22 -5.70 -11.58
CA GLU A 246 -25.04 -5.69 -12.79
C GLU A 246 -24.98 -7.01 -13.58
N GLY A 247 -24.21 -8.01 -13.10
CA GLY A 247 -24.11 -9.33 -13.69
C GLY A 247 -23.01 -9.48 -14.75
N ASN A 248 -22.19 -8.46 -14.97
CA ASN A 248 -21.08 -8.47 -15.92
C ASN A 248 -19.81 -9.04 -15.29
N PHE A 249 -19.06 -9.88 -16.02
CA PHE A 249 -17.73 -10.34 -15.60
C PHE A 249 -16.69 -9.29 -15.94
N ILE A 250 -16.13 -8.64 -14.93
CA ILE A 250 -15.23 -7.50 -15.08
C ILE A 250 -13.79 -7.94 -14.86
N GLU A 251 -12.93 -7.61 -15.82
CA GLU A 251 -11.48 -7.67 -15.63
C GLU A 251 -11.03 -6.57 -14.68
N PRO A 252 -10.25 -6.89 -13.61
CA PRO A 252 -9.62 -5.87 -12.79
C PRO A 252 -8.59 -5.09 -13.61
N SER A 253 -8.77 -3.78 -13.67
CA SER A 253 -7.89 -2.83 -14.38
C SER A 253 -8.01 -1.44 -13.75
N ILE A 254 -7.16 -0.51 -14.18
CA ILE A 254 -7.27 0.91 -13.77
C ILE A 254 -8.67 1.44 -14.15
N GLU A 255 -9.14 1.17 -15.36
CA GLU A 255 -10.41 1.67 -15.89
C GLU A 255 -11.59 1.13 -15.08
N SER A 256 -11.64 -0.18 -14.83
CA SER A 256 -12.74 -0.80 -14.09
C SER A 256 -12.73 -0.44 -12.60
N THR A 257 -11.54 -0.23 -12.03
CA THR A 257 -11.39 0.30 -10.67
C THR A 257 -11.83 1.76 -10.59
N ARG A 258 -11.46 2.58 -11.57
CA ARG A 258 -11.89 3.99 -11.66
C ARG A 258 -13.41 4.10 -11.82
N ALA A 259 -14.03 3.19 -12.58
CA ALA A 259 -15.48 3.12 -12.70
C ALA A 259 -16.14 2.85 -11.34
N ALA A 260 -15.61 1.93 -10.54
CA ALA A 260 -16.10 1.65 -9.18
C ALA A 260 -15.99 2.89 -8.26
N VAL A 261 -14.84 3.60 -8.30
CA VAL A 261 -14.63 4.84 -7.55
C VAL A 261 -15.66 5.90 -7.93
N ALA A 262 -15.85 6.13 -9.22
CA ALA A 262 -16.80 7.12 -9.72
C ALA A 262 -18.25 6.79 -9.30
N ALA A 263 -18.63 5.51 -9.35
CA ALA A 263 -19.95 5.05 -8.96
C ALA A 263 -20.22 5.26 -7.45
N VAL A 264 -19.23 4.99 -6.59
CA VAL A 264 -19.33 5.24 -5.16
C VAL A 264 -19.38 6.75 -4.88
N ALA A 265 -18.54 7.55 -5.52
CA ALA A 265 -18.55 9.00 -5.37
C ALA A 265 -19.92 9.64 -5.75
N ALA A 266 -20.60 9.08 -6.77
CA ALA A 266 -21.92 9.55 -7.18
C ALA A 266 -23.05 9.21 -6.16
N GLN A 267 -22.86 8.15 -5.35
CA GLN A 267 -23.87 7.69 -4.37
C GLN A 267 -23.58 8.18 -2.95
N SER A 268 -22.32 8.35 -2.62
CA SER A 268 -21.88 8.77 -1.30
C SER A 268 -22.07 10.27 -1.12
N GLY A 269 -22.43 10.68 0.08
CA GLY A 269 -22.23 12.06 0.52
C GLY A 269 -20.74 12.44 0.49
N ALA A 270 -20.40 13.59 1.08
CA ALA A 270 -19.00 13.97 1.23
C ALA A 270 -18.21 12.88 1.99
N LEU A 271 -17.00 12.58 1.52
CA LEU A 271 -16.09 11.70 2.26
C LEU A 271 -15.79 12.29 3.65
N PRO A 272 -15.52 11.46 4.66
CA PRO A 272 -15.12 11.93 5.98
C PRO A 272 -13.83 12.76 5.89
N LYS A 273 -13.66 13.70 6.80
CA LYS A 273 -12.37 14.39 6.96
C LYS A 273 -11.32 13.41 7.51
N GLY A 274 -10.05 13.76 7.38
CA GLY A 274 -8.97 12.87 7.85
C GLY A 274 -9.07 12.48 9.32
N ASP A 275 -9.59 13.35 10.18
CA ASP A 275 -9.79 13.14 11.61
C ASP A 275 -11.16 12.55 12.00
N GLU A 276 -12.00 12.21 11.02
CA GLU A 276 -13.30 11.55 11.21
C GLU A 276 -13.20 10.03 10.96
N PRO A 277 -14.18 9.22 11.44
CA PRO A 277 -14.18 7.79 11.18
C PRO A 277 -14.41 7.45 9.70
N TRP A 278 -13.55 6.60 9.14
CA TRP A 278 -13.62 6.10 7.77
C TRP A 278 -14.26 4.70 7.64
N THR A 279 -14.72 4.12 8.74
CA THR A 279 -15.22 2.73 8.80
C THR A 279 -16.44 2.45 7.92
N ASN A 280 -17.16 3.47 7.50
CA ASN A 280 -18.32 3.34 6.61
C ASN A 280 -17.98 3.60 5.13
N VAL A 281 -16.72 3.89 4.82
CA VAL A 281 -16.28 4.08 3.43
C VAL A 281 -15.88 2.74 2.85
N THR A 282 -16.66 2.24 1.90
CA THR A 282 -16.36 1.02 1.16
C THR A 282 -16.57 1.22 -0.33
N MET A 283 -15.73 0.57 -1.14
CA MET A 283 -15.85 0.54 -2.60
C MET A 283 -16.14 -0.87 -3.12
N VAL A 284 -16.36 -1.83 -2.21
CA VAL A 284 -16.69 -3.19 -2.63
C VAL A 284 -18.11 -3.26 -3.18
N ASN A 285 -18.31 -4.09 -4.20
CA ASN A 285 -19.58 -4.29 -4.87
C ASN A 285 -20.25 -2.98 -5.34
N ALA A 286 -19.42 -2.03 -5.82
CA ALA A 286 -19.89 -0.76 -6.37
C ALA A 286 -20.82 -1.01 -7.57
N PRO A 287 -21.88 -0.20 -7.76
CA PRO A 287 -22.76 -0.31 -8.92
C PRO A 287 -22.04 0.17 -10.20
N GLY A 288 -22.64 -0.15 -11.35
CA GLY A 288 -22.16 0.28 -12.67
C GLY A 288 -21.67 -0.87 -13.53
N ASN A 289 -22.04 -0.82 -14.81
CA ASN A 289 -21.77 -1.90 -15.75
C ASN A 289 -20.30 -2.30 -15.86
N ASP A 290 -19.39 -1.34 -15.71
CA ASP A 290 -17.95 -1.52 -15.88
C ASP A 290 -17.19 -1.50 -14.53
N SER A 291 -17.90 -1.41 -13.41
CA SER A 291 -17.29 -1.32 -12.07
C SER A 291 -16.72 -2.66 -11.63
N TYR A 292 -15.43 -2.69 -11.25
CA TYR A 292 -14.81 -3.85 -10.62
C TYR A 292 -15.27 -3.99 -9.16
N SER A 293 -15.57 -5.21 -8.74
CA SER A 293 -16.28 -5.48 -7.49
C SER A 293 -15.43 -5.34 -6.22
N ILE A 294 -14.10 -5.36 -6.32
CA ILE A 294 -13.22 -5.45 -5.13
C ILE A 294 -12.17 -4.35 -5.20
N ALA A 295 -12.59 -3.12 -5.04
CA ALA A 295 -11.74 -1.92 -4.99
C ALA A 295 -11.65 -1.37 -3.57
N SER A 296 -10.56 -0.67 -3.23
CA SER A 296 -10.38 -0.01 -1.95
C SER A 296 -9.37 1.13 -2.01
N PHE A 297 -9.52 2.10 -1.11
CA PHE A 297 -8.45 2.98 -0.70
C PHE A 297 -7.37 2.23 0.07
N SER A 298 -6.14 2.74 0.00
CA SER A 298 -5.12 2.59 1.04
C SER A 298 -4.87 3.96 1.68
N TYR A 299 -4.51 3.97 2.95
CA TYR A 299 -4.40 5.18 3.77
C TYR A 299 -3.04 5.25 4.44
N LEU A 300 -2.44 6.45 4.46
CA LEU A 300 -1.40 6.80 5.42
C LEU A 300 -2.04 7.26 6.74
N LEU A 301 -1.38 6.94 7.84
CA LEU A 301 -1.78 7.35 9.18
C LEU A 301 -0.73 8.31 9.76
N LEU A 302 -1.17 9.49 10.20
CA LEU A 302 -0.37 10.46 10.91
C LEU A 302 -1.10 10.90 12.19
N TYR A 303 -0.39 11.54 13.11
CA TYR A 303 -1.01 12.27 14.21
C TYR A 303 -1.30 13.71 13.76
N LYS A 304 -2.46 14.25 14.14
CA LYS A 304 -2.84 15.64 13.83
C LYS A 304 -1.85 16.63 14.47
N GLU A 305 -1.39 16.34 15.70
CA GLU A 305 -0.30 17.04 16.37
C GLU A 305 0.95 16.16 16.34
N LEU A 306 1.86 16.43 15.43
CA LEU A 306 3.02 15.59 15.16
C LEU A 306 4.04 15.55 16.31
N SER A 307 4.08 16.59 17.17
CA SER A 307 4.96 16.59 18.36
C SER A 307 4.52 15.59 19.45
N THR A 308 3.38 14.93 19.27
CA THR A 308 2.99 13.80 20.13
C THR A 308 3.84 12.55 19.90
N ASP A 309 4.49 12.45 18.73
CA ASP A 309 5.50 11.41 18.46
C ASP A 309 6.89 11.93 18.91
N PRO A 310 7.52 11.29 19.91
CA PRO A 310 8.80 11.73 20.42
C PRO A 310 9.97 11.56 19.43
N ASN A 311 9.77 10.80 18.34
CA ASN A 311 10.79 10.60 17.30
C ASN A 311 10.76 11.67 16.21
N LEU A 312 9.76 12.57 16.24
CA LEU A 312 9.63 13.69 15.30
C LEU A 312 10.12 14.98 15.97
N ASP A 313 11.16 15.60 15.42
CA ASP A 313 11.45 17.01 15.61
C ASP A 313 10.76 17.84 14.51
N GLU A 314 10.77 19.15 14.63
CA GLU A 314 10.08 20.04 13.68
C GLU A 314 10.61 19.91 12.25
N PRO A 315 11.93 19.85 11.98
CA PRO A 315 12.47 19.61 10.64
C PRO A 315 12.01 18.28 10.02
N LYS A 316 12.01 17.21 10.82
CA LYS A 316 11.58 15.88 10.37
C LYS A 316 10.06 15.83 10.13
N ALA A 317 9.27 16.45 11.02
CA ALA A 317 7.82 16.57 10.86
C ALA A 317 7.48 17.33 9.57
N LYS A 318 8.19 18.43 9.29
CA LYS A 318 8.01 19.16 8.03
C LYS A 318 8.39 18.32 6.83
N ALA A 319 9.51 17.62 6.83
CA ALA A 319 9.93 16.75 5.74
C ALA A 319 8.92 15.62 5.48
N LEU A 320 8.31 15.06 6.55
CA LEU A 320 7.26 14.05 6.44
C LEU A 320 6.01 14.62 5.75
N VAL A 321 5.56 15.80 6.16
CA VAL A 321 4.40 16.46 5.54
C VAL A 321 4.68 16.85 4.09
N ASP A 322 5.88 17.35 3.77
CA ASP A 322 6.32 17.68 2.41
C ASP A 322 6.34 16.42 1.52
N PHE A 323 6.84 15.27 2.03
CA PHE A 323 6.82 13.99 1.32
C PHE A 323 5.39 13.53 1.02
N ILE A 324 4.51 13.53 2.00
CA ILE A 324 3.12 13.08 1.81
C ILE A 324 2.37 14.04 0.88
N SER A 325 2.59 15.35 1.00
CA SER A 325 2.01 16.33 0.08
C SER A 325 2.40 16.07 -1.38
N TRP A 326 3.67 15.72 -1.61
CA TRP A 326 4.15 15.32 -2.93
C TRP A 326 3.54 13.97 -3.37
N ALA A 327 3.46 12.99 -2.48
CA ALA A 327 2.95 11.65 -2.78
C ALA A 327 1.48 11.67 -3.25
N ILE A 328 0.63 12.49 -2.60
CA ILE A 328 -0.79 12.64 -2.97
C ILE A 328 -1.04 13.57 -4.17
N THR A 329 0.00 14.20 -4.71
CA THR A 329 -0.09 15.10 -5.85
C THR A 329 0.78 14.62 -7.01
N ASP A 330 2.02 15.10 -7.12
CA ASP A 330 2.92 14.73 -8.22
C ASP A 330 3.30 13.24 -8.21
N GLY A 331 3.40 12.62 -7.06
CA GLY A 331 3.67 11.20 -6.88
C GLY A 331 2.58 10.29 -7.47
N GLN A 332 1.35 10.80 -7.62
CA GLN A 332 0.24 10.04 -8.22
C GLN A 332 0.50 9.63 -9.68
N LYS A 333 1.33 10.38 -10.41
CA LYS A 333 1.71 10.08 -11.80
C LYS A 333 2.40 8.72 -11.94
N THR A 334 3.09 8.27 -10.89
CA THR A 334 3.76 6.96 -10.86
C THR A 334 2.77 5.81 -10.69
N GLY A 335 1.62 6.07 -10.04
CA GLY A 335 0.63 5.06 -9.70
C GLY A 335 0.09 4.30 -10.90
N GLU A 336 -0.24 4.98 -12.00
CA GLU A 336 -0.80 4.36 -13.20
C GLU A 336 0.15 3.31 -13.83
N ALA A 337 1.45 3.59 -13.85
CA ALA A 337 2.45 2.65 -14.35
C ALA A 337 2.54 1.36 -13.53
N LEU A 338 2.10 1.42 -12.27
CA LEU A 338 2.04 0.30 -11.32
C LEU A 338 0.62 -0.27 -11.15
N ASN A 339 -0.34 0.16 -11.97
CA ASN A 339 -1.74 -0.25 -11.96
C ASN A 339 -2.53 0.18 -10.71
N TYR A 340 -2.12 1.26 -10.05
CA TYR A 340 -2.93 1.97 -9.07
C TYR A 340 -3.74 3.07 -9.74
N VAL A 341 -4.93 3.31 -9.23
CA VAL A 341 -5.76 4.43 -9.68
C VAL A 341 -5.35 5.70 -8.93
N PRO A 342 -4.95 6.76 -9.63
CA PRO A 342 -4.68 8.04 -9.00
C PRO A 342 -5.89 8.56 -8.22
N LEU A 343 -5.63 9.26 -7.15
CA LEU A 343 -6.67 9.86 -6.32
C LEU A 343 -7.49 10.87 -7.14
N PRO A 344 -8.83 10.85 -7.08
CA PRO A 344 -9.67 11.88 -7.66
C PRO A 344 -9.39 13.26 -7.03
N ASP A 345 -9.60 14.34 -7.79
CA ASP A 345 -9.31 15.72 -7.36
C ASP A 345 -9.97 16.11 -6.03
N ASN A 346 -11.20 15.64 -5.78
CA ASN A 346 -11.90 15.88 -4.51
C ASN A 346 -11.24 15.17 -3.33
N VAL A 347 -10.62 14.01 -3.54
CA VAL A 347 -9.85 13.28 -2.52
C VAL A 347 -8.52 13.99 -2.29
N VAL A 348 -7.79 14.35 -3.35
CA VAL A 348 -6.56 15.14 -3.25
C VAL A 348 -6.78 16.44 -2.47
N LYS A 349 -7.90 17.14 -2.75
CA LYS A 349 -8.27 18.34 -2.00
C LYS A 349 -8.54 18.06 -0.51
N LEU A 350 -9.27 16.99 -0.21
CA LEU A 350 -9.52 16.55 1.17
C LEU A 350 -8.23 16.29 1.92
N ASP A 351 -7.28 15.59 1.28
CA ASP A 351 -5.98 15.28 1.85
C ASP A 351 -5.13 16.52 2.07
N GLN A 352 -5.12 17.45 1.12
CA GLN A 352 -4.45 18.74 1.27
C GLN A 352 -5.02 19.55 2.44
N ASP A 353 -6.36 19.54 2.62
CA ASP A 353 -7.00 20.22 3.74
C ASP A 353 -6.66 19.50 5.08
N THR A 354 -6.55 18.17 5.07
CA THR A 354 -6.06 17.40 6.22
C THR A 354 -4.61 17.74 6.55
N LEU A 355 -3.71 17.76 5.56
CA LEU A 355 -2.30 18.11 5.75
C LEU A 355 -2.11 19.53 6.30
N LYS A 356 -2.89 20.51 5.82
CA LYS A 356 -2.88 21.89 6.36
C LYS A 356 -3.35 21.98 7.81
N SER A 357 -4.13 21.00 8.28
CA SER A 357 -4.61 20.94 9.66
C SER A 357 -3.58 20.36 10.62
N LEU A 358 -2.49 19.76 10.10
CA LEU A 358 -1.44 19.18 10.91
C LEU A 358 -0.60 20.26 11.59
N THR A 359 -0.25 20.01 12.84
CA THR A 359 0.53 20.96 13.66
C THR A 359 1.76 20.29 14.28
N TYR A 360 2.74 21.10 14.61
CA TYR A 360 3.87 20.76 15.46
C TYR A 360 4.00 21.79 16.60
N LYS A 361 3.81 21.34 17.84
CA LYS A 361 3.71 22.21 19.03
C LYS A 361 2.69 23.35 18.85
N GLY A 362 1.53 22.98 18.28
CA GLY A 362 0.40 23.89 18.03
C GLY A 362 0.60 24.86 16.87
N LYS A 363 1.68 24.75 16.09
CA LYS A 363 1.94 25.61 14.91
C LYS A 363 1.70 24.82 13.62
N PRO A 364 1.02 25.39 12.61
CA PRO A 364 0.89 24.77 11.29
C PRO A 364 2.27 24.49 10.66
N LEU A 365 2.36 23.40 9.88
CA LEU A 365 3.58 23.01 9.17
C LEU A 365 3.57 23.43 7.69
N LEU A 366 2.37 23.66 7.10
CA LEU A 366 2.14 24.14 5.74
C LEU A 366 1.54 25.54 5.76
#